data_5c9eb34299df38a0f8c33a2e7c586b7b
#
_entry.id   5c9eb34299df38a0f8c33a2e7c586b7b
#
_cell.length_a   1.000
_cell.length_b   1.000
_cell.length_c   1.000
_cell.angle_alpha   90.00
_cell.angle_beta   90.00
_cell.angle_gamma   90.00
#
_symmetry.space_group_name_H-M   'P 1'
#
loop_
_entity.id
_entity.type
_entity.pdbx_description
1 polymer ?
#
loop_
_entity_poly.entity_id
_entity_poly.type
_entity_poly.pdbx_seq_one_letter_code
_entity_poly.pdbx_strand_id
1 'polypeptide(L)'
;METVALGIFVFELTGSPFWVAIVGFLRMVPMLLLSPTIGLIADRTNRKILLGSTMAVLSAVYVVMGLLVVTGLVELWHIMVGVTLSGVMWSTDFPVRRAMIGDAVGAGGIATAIGMDMATSNFSRVIGPLGAGAFLATLGVQAAYFTGAILFAIGSLLAFSLPYVAPVSKPGPRSGYFANLAEGLRHVRADRIIVVTLVITITMNVFGFPYQHMIPVIGAETLKVGPLLIGLLLATEGLGATTASLIIALKARPGGYTRIFAFGSLAFLVAILMFSISPSYWMALPALLIGGFSMAGFGTMQSIIIITSTPAAIRGRVLGVLAAMIGTGPFGALIVGVLAVRWSASSAVTAMAITGLVLTILPLAIWPAYLRSSVRPGESATGLVTEGER
;
A
#
# COMPACT_ATOMS: atom_id res chain seq x y z
N MET A 1 -9.71 9.11 1.79
CA MET A 1 -11.11 9.36 2.20
C MET A 1 -11.91 8.08 2.31
N GLU A 2 -12.10 7.32 1.22
CA GLU A 2 -12.95 6.10 1.17
C GLU A 2 -12.65 5.11 2.30
N THR A 3 -11.40 4.70 2.49
CA THR A 3 -11.00 3.68 3.48
C THR A 3 -11.41 4.07 4.91
N VAL A 4 -11.31 5.35 5.25
CA VAL A 4 -11.66 5.86 6.57
C VAL A 4 -13.16 5.94 6.74
N ALA A 5 -13.84 6.57 5.76
CA ALA A 5 -15.29 6.71 5.78
C ALA A 5 -15.99 5.34 5.83
N LEU A 6 -15.52 4.39 4.99
CA LEU A 6 -16.04 3.03 4.99
C LEU A 6 -15.76 2.27 6.28
N GLY A 7 -14.55 2.38 6.84
CA GLY A 7 -14.19 1.69 8.07
C GLY A 7 -15.09 2.12 9.24
N ILE A 8 -15.32 3.42 9.39
CA ILE A 8 -16.23 3.98 10.42
C ILE A 8 -17.66 3.57 10.12
N PHE A 9 -18.14 3.77 8.88
CA PHE A 9 -19.53 3.51 8.51
C PHE A 9 -19.92 2.02 8.63
N VAL A 10 -19.04 1.11 8.19
CA VAL A 10 -19.26 -0.34 8.34
C VAL A 10 -19.28 -0.74 9.80
N PHE A 11 -18.42 -0.12 10.61
CA PHE A 11 -18.42 -0.39 12.05
C PHE A 11 -19.71 0.13 12.72
N GLU A 12 -20.18 1.32 12.38
CA GLU A 12 -21.45 1.88 12.86
C GLU A 12 -22.66 1.03 12.43
N LEU A 13 -22.64 0.52 11.18
CA LEU A 13 -23.73 -0.29 10.64
C LEU A 13 -23.81 -1.70 11.23
N THR A 14 -22.66 -2.32 11.55
CA THR A 14 -22.59 -3.75 11.90
C THR A 14 -22.21 -4.02 13.35
N GLY A 15 -21.60 -3.06 14.04
CA GLY A 15 -21.01 -3.23 15.37
C GLY A 15 -19.86 -4.26 15.41
N SER A 16 -19.33 -4.68 14.25
CA SER A 16 -18.39 -5.80 14.18
C SER A 16 -17.09 -5.44 13.48
N PRO A 17 -15.93 -5.57 14.18
CA PRO A 17 -14.60 -5.40 13.60
C PRO A 17 -14.33 -6.35 12.43
N PHE A 18 -14.97 -7.53 12.42
CA PHE A 18 -14.83 -8.52 11.36
C PHE A 18 -15.26 -7.97 10.00
N TRP A 19 -16.43 -7.30 9.93
CA TRP A 19 -16.92 -6.75 8.68
C TRP A 19 -16.05 -5.58 8.18
N VAL A 20 -15.48 -4.80 9.08
CA VAL A 20 -14.49 -3.76 8.71
C VAL A 20 -13.27 -4.41 8.05
N ALA A 21 -12.78 -5.52 8.61
CA ALA A 21 -11.66 -6.27 8.04
C ALA A 21 -12.02 -6.93 6.69
N ILE A 22 -13.23 -7.49 6.55
CA ILE A 22 -13.73 -8.07 5.28
C ILE A 22 -13.80 -7.01 4.17
N VAL A 23 -14.28 -5.81 4.47
CA VAL A 23 -14.31 -4.70 3.50
C VAL A 23 -12.90 -4.34 3.05
N GLY A 24 -11.94 -4.28 3.98
CA GLY A 24 -10.52 -4.09 3.67
C GLY A 24 -9.93 -5.21 2.80
N PHE A 25 -10.27 -6.48 3.11
CA PHE A 25 -9.89 -7.66 2.34
C PHE A 25 -10.43 -7.58 0.90
N LEU A 26 -11.74 -7.37 0.74
CA LEU A 26 -12.40 -7.30 -0.57
C LEU A 26 -11.85 -6.19 -1.46
N ARG A 27 -11.41 -5.08 -0.87
CA ARG A 27 -10.75 -4.00 -1.59
C ARG A 27 -9.41 -4.42 -2.20
N MET A 28 -8.64 -5.26 -1.50
CA MET A 28 -7.27 -5.63 -1.89
C MET A 28 -7.20 -6.90 -2.75
N VAL A 29 -8.18 -7.80 -2.63
CA VAL A 29 -8.24 -9.08 -3.38
C VAL A 29 -8.17 -8.88 -4.90
N PRO A 30 -8.88 -7.92 -5.52
CA PRO A 30 -8.76 -7.71 -6.96
C PRO A 30 -7.33 -7.38 -7.40
N MET A 31 -6.58 -6.62 -6.61
CA MET A 31 -5.18 -6.33 -6.92
C MET A 31 -4.34 -7.61 -6.94
N LEU A 32 -4.54 -8.51 -5.98
CA LEU A 32 -3.84 -9.79 -5.92
C LEU A 32 -4.16 -10.68 -7.13
N LEU A 33 -5.44 -10.79 -7.48
CA LEU A 33 -5.91 -11.72 -8.51
C LEU A 33 -5.77 -11.18 -9.94
N LEU A 34 -5.99 -9.88 -10.13
CA LEU A 34 -6.13 -9.27 -11.46
C LEU A 34 -4.88 -8.54 -11.94
N SER A 35 -3.90 -8.21 -11.06
CA SER A 35 -2.68 -7.50 -11.46
C SER A 35 -1.98 -8.08 -12.70
N PRO A 36 -1.86 -9.41 -12.88
CA PRO A 36 -1.21 -9.97 -14.05
C PRO A 36 -2.01 -9.74 -15.34
N THR A 37 -3.34 -9.83 -15.26
CA THR A 37 -4.25 -9.66 -16.41
C THR A 37 -4.38 -8.19 -16.79
N ILE A 38 -4.37 -7.30 -15.82
CA ILE A 38 -4.44 -5.85 -16.02
C ILE A 38 -3.23 -5.33 -16.79
N GLY A 39 -2.02 -5.81 -16.47
CA GLY A 39 -0.83 -5.49 -17.24
C GLY A 39 -0.99 -5.83 -18.72
N LEU A 40 -1.52 -7.03 -19.02
CA LEU A 40 -1.79 -7.47 -20.39
C LEU A 40 -2.85 -6.61 -21.10
N ILE A 41 -3.89 -6.21 -20.39
CA ILE A 41 -4.95 -5.33 -20.92
C ILE A 41 -4.36 -3.94 -21.19
N ALA A 42 -3.58 -3.40 -20.27
CA ALA A 42 -2.92 -2.10 -20.40
C ALA A 42 -1.96 -2.03 -21.60
N ASP A 43 -1.30 -3.14 -21.94
CA ASP A 43 -0.40 -3.22 -23.09
C ASP A 43 -1.14 -3.32 -24.44
N ARG A 44 -2.41 -3.75 -24.43
CA ARG A 44 -3.24 -3.94 -25.63
C ARG A 44 -4.28 -2.84 -25.86
N THR A 45 -4.53 -2.04 -24.85
CA THR A 45 -5.56 -1.00 -24.87
C THR A 45 -4.91 0.39 -24.81
N ASN A 46 -5.58 1.39 -25.35
CA ASN A 46 -5.15 2.77 -25.17
C ASN A 46 -5.22 3.13 -23.68
N ARG A 47 -4.06 3.35 -23.06
CA ARG A 47 -3.90 3.65 -21.63
C ARG A 47 -4.73 4.84 -21.17
N LYS A 48 -4.90 5.86 -22.03
CA LYS A 48 -5.76 7.02 -21.78
C LYS A 48 -7.22 6.62 -21.62
N ILE A 49 -7.73 5.77 -22.54
CA ILE A 49 -9.11 5.30 -22.51
C ILE A 49 -9.30 4.42 -21.26
N LEU A 50 -8.34 3.53 -20.99
CA LEU A 50 -8.42 2.63 -19.84
C LEU A 50 -8.43 3.42 -18.52
N LEU A 51 -7.57 4.43 -18.36
CA LEU A 51 -7.54 5.29 -17.18
C LEU A 51 -8.82 6.11 -17.03
N GLY A 52 -9.26 6.77 -18.09
CA GLY A 52 -10.47 7.59 -18.08
C GLY A 52 -11.73 6.77 -17.79
N SER A 53 -11.89 5.60 -18.43
CA SER A 53 -13.03 4.70 -18.18
C SER A 53 -13.03 4.14 -16.75
N THR A 54 -11.86 3.79 -16.21
CA THR A 54 -11.71 3.35 -14.82
C THR A 54 -12.22 4.41 -13.84
N MET A 55 -11.83 5.66 -14.04
CA MET A 55 -12.28 6.78 -13.19
C MET A 55 -13.77 7.08 -13.37
N ALA A 56 -14.32 6.97 -14.61
CA ALA A 56 -15.75 7.12 -14.86
C ALA A 56 -16.58 6.06 -14.13
N VAL A 57 -16.15 4.80 -14.18
CA VAL A 57 -16.82 3.70 -13.45
C VAL A 57 -16.76 3.94 -11.94
N LEU A 58 -15.60 4.35 -11.41
CA LEU A 58 -15.50 4.71 -9.99
C LEU A 58 -16.45 5.85 -9.62
N SER A 59 -16.52 6.89 -10.42
CA SER A 59 -17.48 7.98 -10.20
C SER A 59 -18.92 7.46 -10.14
N ALA A 60 -19.33 6.60 -11.07
CA ALA A 60 -20.65 6.01 -11.09
C ALA A 60 -20.92 5.14 -9.84
N VAL A 61 -19.97 4.29 -9.44
CA VAL A 61 -20.07 3.49 -8.20
C VAL A 61 -20.28 4.39 -6.99
N TYR A 62 -19.52 5.48 -6.89
CA TYR A 62 -19.64 6.42 -5.76
C TYR A 62 -20.96 7.19 -5.77
N VAL A 63 -21.51 7.56 -6.94
CA VAL A 63 -22.85 8.14 -7.04
C VAL A 63 -23.89 7.16 -6.54
N VAL A 64 -23.87 5.91 -7.02
CA VAL A 64 -24.82 4.87 -6.61
C VAL A 64 -24.74 4.63 -5.10
N MET A 65 -23.53 4.50 -4.54
CA MET A 65 -23.36 4.33 -3.09
C MET A 65 -23.88 5.52 -2.30
N GLY A 66 -23.58 6.75 -2.76
CA GLY A 66 -24.10 7.97 -2.13
C GLY A 66 -25.64 8.04 -2.14
N LEU A 67 -26.26 7.66 -3.24
CA LEU A 67 -27.73 7.60 -3.35
C LEU A 67 -28.34 6.54 -2.43
N LEU A 68 -27.75 5.33 -2.36
CA LEU A 68 -28.18 4.26 -1.46
C LEU A 68 -28.13 4.71 0.01
N VAL A 69 -27.09 5.46 0.39
CA VAL A 69 -26.98 6.01 1.75
C VAL A 69 -28.05 7.06 2.02
N VAL A 70 -28.26 8.02 1.10
CA VAL A 70 -29.26 9.08 1.26
C VAL A 70 -30.70 8.52 1.33
N THR A 71 -30.99 7.48 0.55
CA THR A 71 -32.30 6.83 0.54
C THR A 71 -32.52 5.87 1.71
N GLY A 72 -31.47 5.60 2.51
CA GLY A 72 -31.54 4.62 3.61
C GLY A 72 -31.62 3.17 3.16
N LEU A 73 -31.41 2.88 1.87
CA LEU A 73 -31.46 1.54 1.28
C LEU A 73 -30.10 0.82 1.29
N VAL A 74 -29.09 1.43 1.89
CA VAL A 74 -27.76 0.83 1.94
C VAL A 74 -27.74 -0.38 2.86
N GLU A 75 -27.25 -1.50 2.34
CA GLU A 75 -27.01 -2.74 3.09
C GLU A 75 -25.54 -3.12 2.97
N LEU A 76 -25.07 -4.00 3.84
CA LEU A 76 -23.68 -4.43 3.88
C LEU A 76 -23.19 -4.99 2.54
N TRP A 77 -24.02 -5.76 1.84
CA TRP A 77 -23.64 -6.34 0.54
C TRP A 77 -23.42 -5.28 -0.55
N HIS A 78 -24.17 -4.16 -0.52
CA HIS A 78 -23.94 -3.04 -1.44
C HIS A 78 -22.52 -2.48 -1.24
N ILE A 79 -22.11 -2.32 0.03
CA ILE A 79 -20.77 -1.85 0.40
C ILE A 79 -19.72 -2.84 -0.08
N MET A 80 -19.93 -4.16 0.12
CA MET A 80 -18.99 -5.19 -0.31
C MET A 80 -18.80 -5.20 -1.83
N VAL A 81 -19.86 -5.06 -2.61
CA VAL A 81 -19.82 -4.94 -4.07
C VAL A 81 -19.09 -3.65 -4.48
N GLY A 82 -19.49 -2.51 -3.92
CA GLY A 82 -18.88 -1.21 -4.22
C GLY A 82 -17.37 -1.19 -3.97
N VAL A 83 -16.94 -1.71 -2.82
CA VAL A 83 -15.52 -1.76 -2.44
C VAL A 83 -14.71 -2.73 -3.29
N THR A 84 -15.32 -3.85 -3.71
CA THR A 84 -14.67 -4.80 -4.62
C THR A 84 -14.46 -4.17 -6.00
N LEU A 85 -15.48 -3.48 -6.53
CA LEU A 85 -15.36 -2.71 -7.78
C LEU A 85 -14.30 -1.61 -7.67
N SER A 86 -14.27 -0.86 -6.56
CA SER A 86 -13.20 0.11 -6.28
C SER A 86 -11.81 -0.55 -6.29
N GLY A 87 -11.69 -1.74 -5.73
CA GLY A 87 -10.45 -2.53 -5.74
C GLY A 87 -10.00 -2.93 -7.15
N VAL A 88 -10.93 -3.38 -8.01
CA VAL A 88 -10.65 -3.69 -9.42
C VAL A 88 -10.15 -2.45 -10.16
N MET A 89 -10.83 -1.32 -9.98
CA MET A 89 -10.48 -0.07 -10.63
C MET A 89 -9.13 0.46 -10.13
N TRP A 90 -8.87 0.40 -8.82
CA TRP A 90 -7.60 0.82 -8.24
C TRP A 90 -6.41 -0.04 -8.70
N SER A 91 -6.61 -1.34 -8.87
CA SER A 91 -5.58 -2.23 -9.41
C SER A 91 -5.20 -1.90 -10.86
N THR A 92 -6.09 -1.24 -11.60
CA THR A 92 -5.88 -0.76 -12.97
C THR A 92 -5.22 0.62 -12.99
N ASP A 93 -5.67 1.56 -12.16
CA ASP A 93 -5.18 2.95 -12.14
C ASP A 93 -3.67 3.03 -11.91
N PHE A 94 -3.17 2.35 -10.88
CA PHE A 94 -1.78 2.49 -10.43
C PHE A 94 -0.73 2.16 -11.51
N PRO A 95 -0.76 0.98 -12.19
CA PRO A 95 0.21 0.66 -13.21
C PRO A 95 0.03 1.48 -14.49
N VAL A 96 -1.21 1.75 -14.89
CA VAL A 96 -1.54 2.49 -16.11
C VAL A 96 -1.09 3.94 -16.00
N ARG A 97 -1.41 4.60 -14.90
CA ARG A 97 -1.01 5.99 -14.63
C ARG A 97 0.50 6.16 -14.62
N ARG A 98 1.24 5.25 -13.96
CA ARG A 98 2.71 5.29 -13.95
C ARG A 98 3.34 5.06 -15.32
N ALA A 99 2.77 4.15 -16.10
CA ALA A 99 3.22 3.94 -17.47
C ALA A 99 3.00 5.19 -18.32
N MET A 100 1.82 5.84 -18.22
CA MET A 100 1.52 7.09 -18.94
C MET A 100 2.45 8.24 -18.52
N ILE A 101 2.78 8.36 -17.24
CA ILE A 101 3.77 9.35 -16.75
C ILE A 101 5.13 9.08 -17.41
N GLY A 102 5.58 7.84 -17.44
CA GLY A 102 6.85 7.47 -18.09
C GLY A 102 6.88 7.80 -19.58
N ASP A 103 5.78 7.53 -20.29
CA ASP A 103 5.65 7.82 -21.72
C ASP A 103 5.65 9.34 -22.00
N ALA A 104 5.01 10.14 -21.11
CA ALA A 104 4.85 11.56 -21.31
C ALA A 104 6.12 12.39 -21.13
N VAL A 105 7.01 11.97 -20.20
CA VAL A 105 8.20 12.77 -19.82
C VAL A 105 9.51 12.25 -20.38
N GLY A 106 9.52 11.07 -20.95
CA GLY A 106 10.74 10.42 -21.43
C GLY A 106 11.78 10.11 -20.32
N ALA A 107 12.91 9.55 -20.69
CA ALA A 107 13.91 9.06 -19.73
C ALA A 107 14.49 10.15 -18.80
N GLY A 108 14.65 11.37 -19.28
CA GLY A 108 15.25 12.48 -18.50
C GLY A 108 14.32 13.08 -17.44
N GLY A 109 12.99 12.97 -17.61
CA GLY A 109 12.01 13.56 -16.72
C GLY A 109 11.35 12.58 -15.72
N ILE A 110 11.57 11.28 -15.88
CA ILE A 110 10.89 10.22 -15.11
C ILE A 110 11.05 10.41 -13.60
N ALA A 111 12.25 10.69 -13.12
CA ALA A 111 12.50 10.82 -11.67
C ALA A 111 11.70 11.97 -11.07
N THR A 112 11.67 13.12 -11.74
CA THR A 112 10.91 14.31 -11.30
C THR A 112 9.42 14.03 -11.32
N ALA A 113 8.89 13.45 -12.40
CA ALA A 113 7.46 13.19 -12.54
C ALA A 113 6.95 12.14 -11.54
N ILE A 114 7.71 11.07 -11.31
CA ILE A 114 7.39 10.09 -10.26
C ILE A 114 7.50 10.71 -8.86
N GLY A 115 8.49 11.59 -8.64
CA GLY A 115 8.59 12.35 -7.40
C GLY A 115 7.35 13.22 -7.13
N MET A 116 6.83 13.90 -8.14
CA MET A 116 5.58 14.68 -8.03
C MET A 116 4.36 13.79 -7.78
N ASP A 117 4.26 12.64 -8.47
CA ASP A 117 3.20 11.65 -8.23
C ASP A 117 3.20 11.15 -6.79
N MET A 118 4.39 10.85 -6.26
CA MET A 118 4.56 10.45 -4.85
C MET A 118 4.22 11.57 -3.88
N ALA A 119 4.62 12.80 -4.16
CA ALA A 119 4.29 13.96 -3.32
C ALA A 119 2.76 14.18 -3.27
N THR A 120 2.09 14.10 -4.41
CA THR A 120 0.63 14.19 -4.49
C THR A 120 -0.06 13.06 -3.72
N SER A 121 0.45 11.82 -3.86
CA SER A 121 -0.06 10.66 -3.12
C SER A 121 0.10 10.83 -1.61
N ASN A 122 1.25 11.29 -1.14
CA ASN A 122 1.50 11.54 0.27
C ASN A 122 0.63 12.68 0.83
N PHE A 123 0.47 13.77 0.07
CA PHE A 123 -0.43 14.87 0.44
C PHE A 123 -1.88 14.38 0.58
N SER A 124 -2.34 13.54 -0.35
CA SER A 124 -3.67 12.94 -0.31
C SER A 124 -3.87 12.02 0.89
N ARG A 125 -2.82 11.40 1.41
CA ARG A 125 -2.85 10.58 2.65
C ARG A 125 -3.07 11.41 3.91
N VAL A 126 -2.75 12.69 3.88
CA VAL A 126 -3.03 13.62 4.99
C VAL A 126 -4.44 14.20 4.86
N ILE A 127 -4.73 14.81 3.71
CA ILE A 127 -6.00 15.53 3.50
C ILE A 127 -7.19 14.58 3.41
N GLY A 128 -7.00 13.38 2.82
CA GLY A 128 -8.06 12.40 2.64
C GLY A 128 -8.74 11.96 3.94
N PRO A 129 -8.01 11.44 4.93
CA PRO A 129 -8.57 11.06 6.22
C PRO A 129 -9.21 12.21 7.00
N LEU A 130 -8.57 13.39 6.99
CA LEU A 130 -9.15 14.59 7.63
C LEU A 130 -10.48 14.98 7.00
N GLY A 131 -10.55 15.04 5.67
CA GLY A 131 -11.78 15.34 4.96
C GLY A 131 -12.87 14.28 5.22
N ALA A 132 -12.50 13.00 5.24
CA ALA A 132 -13.45 11.91 5.56
C ALA A 132 -14.00 12.06 6.97
N GLY A 133 -13.13 12.25 7.97
CA GLY A 133 -13.54 12.45 9.36
C GLY A 133 -14.44 13.68 9.55
N ALA A 134 -14.10 14.80 8.88
CA ALA A 134 -14.92 16.01 8.91
C ALA A 134 -16.30 15.81 8.25
N PHE A 135 -16.36 15.14 7.09
CA PHE A 135 -17.64 14.85 6.44
C PHE A 135 -18.53 13.93 7.28
N LEU A 136 -17.96 12.86 7.84
CA LEU A 136 -18.73 11.97 8.72
C LEU A 136 -19.27 12.71 9.96
N ALA A 137 -18.46 13.61 10.53
CA ALA A 137 -18.87 14.36 11.71
C ALA A 137 -19.98 15.40 11.45
N THR A 138 -20.11 15.93 10.22
CA THR A 138 -20.98 17.08 9.91
C THR A 138 -22.10 16.76 8.92
N LEU A 139 -21.79 16.04 7.85
CA LEU A 139 -22.68 15.80 6.70
C LEU A 139 -23.01 14.32 6.47
N GLY A 140 -22.41 13.43 7.25
CA GLY A 140 -22.56 11.99 7.09
C GLY A 140 -21.70 11.41 5.97
N VAL A 141 -21.75 10.06 5.83
CA VAL A 141 -20.94 9.31 4.88
C VAL A 141 -21.27 9.62 3.41
N GLN A 142 -22.51 10.05 3.11
CA GLN A 142 -22.94 10.45 1.77
C GLN A 142 -22.08 11.59 1.20
N ALA A 143 -21.64 12.53 2.03
CA ALA A 143 -20.77 13.63 1.59
C ALA A 143 -19.40 13.11 1.09
N ALA A 144 -18.84 12.09 1.75
CA ALA A 144 -17.60 11.47 1.31
C ALA A 144 -17.78 10.75 -0.05
N TYR A 145 -18.92 10.07 -0.26
CA TYR A 145 -19.23 9.43 -1.54
C TYR A 145 -19.42 10.44 -2.66
N PHE A 146 -20.26 11.48 -2.49
CA PHE A 146 -20.49 12.47 -3.54
C PHE A 146 -19.22 13.29 -3.86
N THR A 147 -18.42 13.64 -2.85
CA THR A 147 -17.13 14.29 -3.09
C THR A 147 -16.18 13.38 -3.90
N GLY A 148 -16.12 12.09 -3.54
CA GLY A 148 -15.36 11.10 -4.29
C GLY A 148 -15.85 10.98 -5.74
N ALA A 149 -17.16 10.93 -5.96
CA ALA A 149 -17.78 10.88 -7.28
C ALA A 149 -17.37 12.06 -8.15
N ILE A 150 -17.45 13.30 -7.61
CA ILE A 150 -17.05 14.52 -8.30
C ILE A 150 -15.56 14.49 -8.65
N LEU A 151 -14.70 14.12 -7.71
CA LEU A 151 -13.25 14.05 -7.95
C LEU A 151 -12.89 13.02 -9.03
N PHE A 152 -13.52 11.84 -9.01
CA PHE A 152 -13.32 10.83 -10.05
C PHE A 152 -13.91 11.25 -11.40
N ALA A 153 -15.06 11.95 -11.43
CA ALA A 153 -15.59 12.52 -12.67
C ALA A 153 -14.64 13.55 -13.29
N ILE A 154 -14.13 14.48 -12.49
CA ILE A 154 -13.12 15.45 -12.93
C ILE A 154 -11.86 14.74 -13.42
N GLY A 155 -11.36 13.75 -12.66
CA GLY A 155 -10.20 12.93 -13.05
C GLY A 155 -10.42 12.21 -14.39
N SER A 156 -11.61 11.65 -14.61
CA SER A 156 -12.00 11.01 -15.87
C SER A 156 -11.98 12.00 -17.04
N LEU A 157 -12.61 13.16 -16.88
CA LEU A 157 -12.64 14.21 -17.90
C LEU A 157 -11.22 14.68 -18.24
N LEU A 158 -10.39 14.92 -17.23
CA LEU A 158 -8.98 15.30 -17.43
C LEU A 158 -8.21 14.18 -18.14
N ALA A 159 -8.40 12.91 -17.76
CA ALA A 159 -7.74 11.79 -18.42
C ALA A 159 -8.12 11.73 -19.91
N PHE A 160 -9.40 11.90 -20.26
CA PHE A 160 -9.85 11.94 -21.65
C PHE A 160 -9.41 13.21 -22.41
N SER A 161 -9.08 14.30 -21.75
CA SER A 161 -8.60 15.53 -22.39
C SER A 161 -7.08 15.51 -22.68
N LEU A 162 -6.31 14.57 -22.06
CA LEU A 162 -4.87 14.51 -22.26
C LEU A 162 -4.51 14.29 -23.74
N PRO A 163 -3.56 15.06 -24.33
CA PRO A 163 -3.03 14.81 -25.66
C PRO A 163 -2.04 13.63 -25.64
N TYR A 164 -2.51 12.43 -25.26
CA TYR A 164 -1.69 11.24 -25.12
C TYR A 164 -1.85 10.33 -26.33
N VAL A 165 -0.73 10.06 -26.98
CA VAL A 165 -0.62 9.04 -28.02
C VAL A 165 0.09 7.83 -27.42
N ALA A 166 -0.59 6.68 -27.34
CA ALA A 166 0.00 5.47 -26.82
C ALA A 166 1.19 5.04 -27.67
N PRO A 167 2.37 4.79 -27.07
CA PRO A 167 3.48 4.19 -27.83
C PRO A 167 3.03 2.84 -28.38
N VAL A 168 3.36 2.56 -29.64
CA VAL A 168 3.12 1.24 -30.24
C VAL A 168 4.11 0.27 -29.57
N SER A 169 3.68 -0.36 -28.49
CA SER A 169 4.48 -1.38 -27.81
C SER A 169 4.46 -2.65 -28.65
N LYS A 170 5.63 -3.10 -29.12
CA LYS A 170 5.78 -4.45 -29.66
C LYS A 170 5.53 -5.45 -28.54
N PRO A 171 4.64 -6.44 -28.72
CA PRO A 171 4.44 -7.46 -27.69
C PRO A 171 5.77 -8.15 -27.40
N GLY A 172 6.27 -8.01 -26.18
CA GLY A 172 7.42 -8.76 -25.73
C GLY A 172 7.16 -10.29 -25.71
N PRO A 173 8.20 -11.12 -25.59
CA PRO A 173 8.05 -12.57 -25.57
C PRO A 173 7.05 -12.99 -24.46
N ARG A 174 6.09 -13.84 -24.84
CA ARG A 174 5.02 -14.35 -23.98
C ARG A 174 5.54 -15.40 -22.99
N SER A 175 6.33 -15.01 -22.02
CA SER A 175 6.56 -15.89 -20.87
C SER A 175 5.35 -15.75 -19.94
N GLY A 176 4.71 -16.86 -19.59
CA GLY A 176 3.55 -16.84 -18.69
C GLY A 176 3.90 -16.25 -17.33
N TYR A 177 2.95 -15.56 -16.70
CA TYR A 177 3.13 -14.96 -15.37
C TYR A 177 3.77 -15.91 -14.36
N PHE A 178 3.27 -17.15 -14.27
CA PHE A 178 3.81 -18.18 -13.37
C PHE A 178 5.25 -18.59 -13.71
N ALA A 179 5.60 -18.65 -15.00
CA ALA A 179 6.97 -18.95 -15.43
C ALA A 179 7.95 -17.84 -15.02
N ASN A 180 7.55 -16.57 -15.22
CA ASN A 180 8.33 -15.42 -14.78
C ASN A 180 8.47 -15.35 -13.25
N LEU A 181 7.40 -15.66 -12.53
CA LEU A 181 7.40 -15.72 -11.07
C LEU A 181 8.33 -16.85 -10.56
N ALA A 182 8.26 -18.04 -11.17
CA ALA A 182 9.11 -19.18 -10.81
C ALA A 182 10.59 -18.90 -11.06
N GLU A 183 10.92 -18.24 -12.18
CA GLU A 183 12.29 -17.84 -12.48
C GLU A 183 12.80 -16.74 -11.55
N GLY A 184 11.96 -15.74 -11.25
CA GLY A 184 12.24 -14.74 -10.22
C GLY A 184 12.49 -15.38 -8.85
N LEU A 185 11.65 -16.33 -8.44
CA LEU A 185 11.78 -17.02 -7.15
C LEU A 185 13.07 -17.88 -7.07
N ARG A 186 13.51 -18.48 -8.18
CA ARG A 186 14.78 -19.20 -8.24
C ARG A 186 15.96 -18.28 -7.95
N HIS A 187 15.96 -17.10 -8.55
CA HIS A 187 17.01 -16.09 -8.29
C HIS A 187 16.98 -15.56 -6.87
N VAL A 188 15.78 -15.28 -6.36
CA VAL A 188 15.56 -14.83 -4.97
C VAL A 188 16.21 -15.77 -3.97
N ARG A 189 16.04 -17.10 -4.13
CA ARG A 189 16.60 -18.11 -3.21
C ARG A 189 18.13 -18.09 -3.17
N ALA A 190 18.80 -17.59 -4.20
CA ALA A 190 20.25 -17.52 -4.27
C ALA A 190 20.84 -16.30 -3.55
N ASP A 191 20.05 -15.22 -3.37
CA ASP A 191 20.49 -13.97 -2.74
C ASP A 191 19.85 -13.75 -1.38
N ARG A 192 20.65 -13.86 -0.32
CA ARG A 192 20.19 -13.72 1.07
C ARG A 192 19.62 -12.32 1.38
N ILE A 193 20.14 -11.26 0.73
CA ILE A 193 19.64 -9.90 0.94
C ILE A 193 18.20 -9.81 0.42
N ILE A 194 17.95 -10.37 -0.75
CA ILE A 194 16.61 -10.41 -1.35
C ILE A 194 15.67 -11.27 -0.50
N VAL A 195 16.12 -12.45 -0.04
CA VAL A 195 15.31 -13.34 0.82
C VAL A 195 14.87 -12.62 2.09
N VAL A 196 15.81 -12.02 2.85
CA VAL A 196 15.49 -11.29 4.09
C VAL A 196 14.53 -10.12 3.82
N THR A 197 14.78 -9.37 2.75
CA THR A 197 13.89 -8.27 2.35
C THR A 197 12.48 -8.75 2.07
N LEU A 198 12.31 -9.86 1.37
CA LEU A 198 10.98 -10.43 1.05
C LEU A 198 10.29 -11.03 2.27
N VAL A 199 11.03 -11.71 3.16
CA VAL A 199 10.48 -12.23 4.42
C VAL A 199 9.94 -11.08 5.28
N ILE A 200 10.71 -10.02 5.47
CA ILE A 200 10.25 -8.84 6.20
C ILE A 200 9.05 -8.20 5.47
N THR A 201 9.06 -8.17 4.13
CA THR A 201 7.93 -7.67 3.34
C THR A 201 6.63 -8.42 3.61
N ILE A 202 6.65 -9.76 3.58
CA ILE A 202 5.48 -10.57 3.93
C ILE A 202 5.05 -10.28 5.37
N THR A 203 6.00 -10.29 6.30
CA THR A 203 5.73 -10.03 7.71
C THR A 203 5.02 -8.68 7.91
N MET A 204 5.50 -7.63 7.25
CA MET A 204 4.89 -6.30 7.33
C MET A 204 3.49 -6.26 6.72
N ASN A 205 3.27 -6.92 5.57
CA ASN A 205 1.97 -6.95 4.92
C ASN A 205 0.94 -7.79 5.68
N VAL A 206 1.36 -8.91 6.29
CA VAL A 206 0.44 -9.79 7.03
C VAL A 206 0.24 -9.32 8.47
N PHE A 207 1.27 -8.83 9.16
CA PHE A 207 1.23 -8.54 10.59
C PHE A 207 1.35 -7.06 10.94
N GLY A 208 1.94 -6.25 10.07
CA GLY A 208 2.11 -4.82 10.27
C GLY A 208 0.91 -4.00 9.80
N PHE A 209 0.64 -3.94 8.50
CA PHE A 209 -0.36 -3.04 7.91
C PHE A 209 -1.83 -3.30 8.24
N PRO A 210 -2.28 -4.51 8.62
CA PRO A 210 -3.70 -4.75 8.91
C PRO A 210 -4.28 -3.89 10.05
N TYR A 211 -3.45 -3.33 10.93
CA TYR A 211 -3.90 -2.42 11.99
C TYR A 211 -4.68 -1.21 11.45
N GLN A 212 -4.41 -0.78 10.20
CA GLN A 212 -5.10 0.35 9.58
C GLN A 212 -6.61 0.13 9.49
N HIS A 213 -7.06 -1.13 9.32
CA HIS A 213 -8.48 -1.48 9.33
C HIS A 213 -9.08 -1.41 10.73
N MET A 214 -8.24 -1.52 11.77
CA MET A 214 -8.69 -1.47 13.18
C MET A 214 -8.62 -0.06 13.79
N ILE A 215 -7.99 0.92 13.14
CA ILE A 215 -7.94 2.30 13.66
C ILE A 215 -9.34 2.87 13.89
N PRO A 216 -10.33 2.74 12.98
CA PRO A 216 -11.70 3.20 13.23
C PRO A 216 -12.34 2.52 14.45
N VAL A 217 -12.14 1.21 14.58
CA VAL A 217 -12.70 0.42 15.69
C VAL A 217 -12.05 0.80 17.02
N ILE A 218 -10.70 0.86 17.07
CA ILE A 218 -9.96 1.29 18.28
C ILE A 218 -10.35 2.73 18.66
N GLY A 219 -10.48 3.62 17.66
CA GLY A 219 -10.93 4.98 17.88
C GLY A 219 -12.31 5.07 18.54
N ALA A 220 -13.27 4.30 18.04
CA ALA A 220 -14.63 4.29 18.54
C ALA A 220 -14.77 3.56 19.89
N GLU A 221 -14.23 2.34 20.02
CA GLU A 221 -14.44 1.48 21.19
C GLU A 221 -13.45 1.77 22.34
N THR A 222 -12.15 1.90 22.02
CA THR A 222 -11.10 2.00 23.05
C THR A 222 -10.84 3.45 23.43
N LEU A 223 -10.62 4.32 22.42
CA LEU A 223 -10.33 5.73 22.65
C LEU A 223 -11.58 6.58 22.83
N LYS A 224 -12.75 6.06 22.47
CA LYS A 224 -14.08 6.70 22.59
C LYS A 224 -14.14 8.09 21.95
N VAL A 225 -13.56 8.21 20.75
CA VAL A 225 -13.49 9.47 20.00
C VAL A 225 -14.37 9.43 18.75
N GLY A 226 -14.87 10.60 18.36
CA GLY A 226 -15.70 10.75 17.17
C GLY A 226 -14.93 10.67 15.84
N PRO A 227 -15.66 10.62 14.72
CA PRO A 227 -15.10 10.42 13.38
C PRO A 227 -13.99 11.41 12.98
N LEU A 228 -14.11 12.68 13.38
CA LEU A 228 -13.12 13.72 13.11
C LEU A 228 -11.76 13.37 13.73
N LEU A 229 -11.76 12.94 15.00
CA LEU A 229 -10.53 12.58 15.71
C LEU A 229 -9.93 11.27 15.18
N ILE A 230 -10.75 10.32 14.71
CA ILE A 230 -10.30 9.13 14.00
C ILE A 230 -9.61 9.52 12.67
N GLY A 231 -10.20 10.47 11.93
CA GLY A 231 -9.59 11.03 10.73
C GLY A 231 -8.24 11.68 11.00
N LEU A 232 -8.10 12.39 12.14
CA LEU A 232 -6.85 13.01 12.57
C LEU A 232 -5.78 11.98 12.95
N LEU A 233 -6.13 10.85 13.57
CA LEU A 233 -5.20 9.75 13.83
C LEU A 233 -4.54 9.26 12.53
N LEU A 234 -5.34 9.00 11.50
CA LEU A 234 -4.85 8.55 10.20
C LEU A 234 -4.08 9.62 9.43
N ALA A 235 -4.46 10.89 9.55
CA ALA A 235 -3.73 12.01 8.97
C ALA A 235 -2.34 12.18 9.63
N THR A 236 -2.24 11.94 10.93
CA THR A 236 -0.99 11.99 11.68
C THR A 236 0.02 10.94 11.19
N GLU A 237 -0.45 9.73 10.87
CA GLU A 237 0.37 8.71 10.19
C GLU A 237 0.89 9.22 8.85
N GLY A 238 0.01 9.83 8.04
CA GLY A 238 0.37 10.41 6.75
C GLY A 238 1.42 11.52 6.86
N LEU A 239 1.34 12.37 7.87
CA LEU A 239 2.34 13.42 8.16
C LEU A 239 3.71 12.80 8.48
N GLY A 240 3.75 11.78 9.34
CA GLY A 240 4.97 11.05 9.67
C GLY A 240 5.62 10.46 8.41
N ALA A 241 4.83 9.77 7.58
CA ALA A 241 5.31 9.16 6.35
C ALA A 241 5.84 10.19 5.33
N THR A 242 5.16 11.32 5.19
CA THR A 242 5.58 12.42 4.29
C THR A 242 6.92 13.00 4.74
N THR A 243 7.04 13.32 6.03
CA THR A 243 8.26 13.90 6.61
C THR A 243 9.45 12.95 6.44
N ALA A 244 9.28 11.68 6.76
CA ALA A 244 10.34 10.69 6.62
C ALA A 244 10.74 10.45 5.16
N SER A 245 9.76 10.40 4.23
CA SER A 245 10.04 10.24 2.80
C SER A 245 10.91 11.39 2.27
N LEU A 246 10.66 12.62 2.70
CA LEU A 246 11.47 13.78 2.34
C LEU A 246 12.90 13.67 2.90
N ILE A 247 13.05 13.30 4.17
CA ILE A 247 14.36 13.11 4.79
C ILE A 247 15.14 11.99 4.09
N ILE A 248 14.49 10.88 3.77
CA ILE A 248 15.10 9.76 3.05
C ILE A 248 15.57 10.20 1.66
N ALA A 249 14.73 10.93 0.91
CA ALA A 249 15.07 11.43 -0.41
C ALA A 249 16.31 12.34 -0.40
N LEU A 250 16.49 13.13 0.66
CA LEU A 250 17.61 14.07 0.79
C LEU A 250 18.88 13.43 1.39
N LYS A 251 18.75 12.41 2.25
CA LYS A 251 19.87 11.92 3.08
C LYS A 251 20.22 10.45 2.89
N ALA A 252 19.39 9.64 2.23
CA ALA A 252 19.66 8.22 2.09
C ALA A 252 20.90 7.96 1.21
N ARG A 253 21.80 7.11 1.70
CA ARG A 253 23.03 6.69 0.99
C ARG A 253 23.00 5.19 0.74
N PRO A 254 23.59 4.69 -0.37
CA PRO A 254 23.56 3.27 -0.74
C PRO A 254 23.99 2.30 0.35
N GLY A 255 24.98 2.65 1.16
CA GLY A 255 25.45 1.82 2.26
C GLY A 255 24.50 1.72 3.47
N GLY A 256 23.37 2.46 3.49
CA GLY A 256 22.41 2.48 4.57
C GLY A 256 21.05 1.84 4.26
N TYR A 257 20.79 1.41 3.03
CA TYR A 257 19.45 1.00 2.60
C TYR A 257 18.88 -0.17 3.42
N THR A 258 19.67 -1.21 3.64
CA THR A 258 19.24 -2.37 4.44
C THR A 258 19.00 -2.03 5.91
N ARG A 259 19.78 -1.12 6.48
CA ARG A 259 19.58 -0.63 7.84
C ARG A 259 18.31 0.21 7.96
N ILE A 260 18.09 1.16 7.05
CA ILE A 260 16.88 1.99 7.02
C ILE A 260 15.64 1.10 6.88
N PHE A 261 15.70 0.09 6.02
CA PHE A 261 14.64 -0.89 5.84
C PHE A 261 14.34 -1.69 7.11
N ALA A 262 15.38 -2.31 7.70
CA ALA A 262 15.23 -3.17 8.87
C ALA A 262 14.77 -2.38 10.11
N PHE A 263 15.45 -1.28 10.45
CA PHE A 263 15.08 -0.45 11.59
C PHE A 263 13.78 0.29 11.38
N GLY A 264 13.46 0.72 10.14
CA GLY A 264 12.16 1.27 9.79
C GLY A 264 11.03 0.27 10.02
N SER A 265 11.22 -1.00 9.62
CA SER A 265 10.23 -2.07 9.84
C SER A 265 10.04 -2.37 11.33
N LEU A 266 11.12 -2.49 12.09
CA LEU A 266 11.05 -2.73 13.54
C LEU A 266 10.41 -1.56 14.28
N ALA A 267 10.83 -0.33 13.99
CA ALA A 267 10.27 0.87 14.62
C ALA A 267 8.79 1.05 14.28
N PHE A 268 8.37 0.70 13.05
CA PHE A 268 6.96 0.68 12.68
C PHE A 268 6.16 -0.30 13.54
N LEU A 269 6.61 -1.55 13.68
CA LEU A 269 5.91 -2.56 14.50
C LEU A 269 5.86 -2.18 15.97
N VAL A 270 6.92 -1.57 16.50
CA VAL A 270 6.93 -1.01 17.88
C VAL A 270 5.93 0.13 18.00
N ALA A 271 5.87 1.03 17.03
CA ALA A 271 4.92 2.14 17.03
C ALA A 271 3.46 1.64 16.99
N ILE A 272 3.17 0.60 16.18
CA ILE A 272 1.84 -0.04 16.16
C ILE A 272 1.52 -0.71 17.50
N LEU A 273 2.50 -1.38 18.11
CA LEU A 273 2.34 -1.94 19.45
C LEU A 273 2.02 -0.84 20.47
N MET A 274 2.74 0.27 20.44
CA MET A 274 2.46 1.43 21.31
C MET A 274 1.06 2.00 21.04
N PHE A 275 0.64 2.10 19.78
CA PHE A 275 -0.71 2.53 19.43
C PHE A 275 -1.78 1.60 20.00
N SER A 276 -1.61 0.29 19.83
CA SER A 276 -2.62 -0.71 20.24
C SER A 276 -2.82 -0.80 21.75
N ILE A 277 -1.80 -0.48 22.56
CA ILE A 277 -1.88 -0.44 24.02
C ILE A 277 -2.12 0.96 24.59
N SER A 278 -2.28 1.98 23.73
CA SER A 278 -2.46 3.38 24.17
C SER A 278 -3.78 3.54 24.93
N PRO A 279 -3.76 4.00 26.19
CA PRO A 279 -4.96 4.18 26.99
C PRO A 279 -5.69 5.49 26.65
N SER A 280 -5.08 6.38 25.89
CA SER A 280 -5.64 7.69 25.57
C SER A 280 -5.31 8.14 24.15
N TYR A 281 -6.19 8.99 23.60
CA TYR A 281 -6.03 9.59 22.30
C TYR A 281 -4.68 10.33 22.12
N TRP A 282 -4.26 11.07 23.13
CA TRP A 282 -3.03 11.86 23.09
C TRP A 282 -1.76 11.01 23.05
N MET A 283 -1.81 9.76 23.55
CA MET A 283 -0.71 8.81 23.43
C MET A 283 -0.74 8.06 22.08
N ALA A 284 -1.92 7.88 21.52
CA ALA A 284 -2.09 7.25 20.21
C ALA A 284 -1.52 8.11 19.05
N LEU A 285 -1.65 9.44 19.14
CA LEU A 285 -1.13 10.37 18.12
C LEU A 285 0.38 10.24 17.87
N PRO A 286 1.28 10.39 18.87
CA PRO A 286 2.72 10.23 18.64
C PRO A 286 3.08 8.82 18.22
N ALA A 287 2.39 7.79 18.68
CA ALA A 287 2.62 6.42 18.23
C ALA A 287 2.36 6.29 16.71
N LEU A 288 1.26 6.83 16.20
CA LEU A 288 0.95 6.81 14.77
C LEU A 288 1.87 7.74 13.95
N LEU A 289 2.30 8.86 14.49
CA LEU A 289 3.29 9.73 13.85
C LEU A 289 4.61 8.97 13.62
N ILE A 290 5.12 8.32 14.67
CA ILE A 290 6.33 7.48 14.62
C ILE A 290 6.10 6.29 13.66
N GLY A 291 4.91 5.68 13.70
CA GLY A 291 4.53 4.62 12.78
C GLY A 291 4.63 5.07 11.32
N GLY A 292 4.01 6.18 10.96
CA GLY A 292 4.09 6.75 9.62
C GLY A 292 5.53 7.08 9.20
N PHE A 293 6.30 7.71 10.08
CA PHE A 293 7.70 8.01 9.84
C PHE A 293 8.51 6.73 9.53
N SER A 294 8.32 5.71 10.32
CA SER A 294 9.02 4.43 10.19
C SER A 294 8.60 3.64 8.95
N MET A 295 7.30 3.71 8.57
CA MET A 295 6.73 3.10 7.37
C MET A 295 7.40 3.61 6.09
N ALA A 296 7.80 4.87 6.02
CA ALA A 296 8.48 5.42 4.86
C ALA A 296 9.85 4.75 4.62
N GLY A 297 10.57 4.42 5.70
CA GLY A 297 11.82 3.65 5.62
C GLY A 297 11.62 2.27 5.01
N PHE A 298 10.58 1.55 5.45
CA PHE A 298 10.20 0.27 4.85
C PHE A 298 9.82 0.42 3.37
N GLY A 299 8.82 1.23 3.06
CA GLY A 299 8.23 1.32 1.72
C GLY A 299 9.21 1.80 0.64
N THR A 300 10.06 2.79 0.98
CA THR A 300 11.04 3.34 0.03
C THR A 300 12.20 2.38 -0.20
N MET A 301 12.77 1.84 0.87
CA MET A 301 13.97 1.00 0.78
C MET A 301 13.70 -0.38 0.17
N GLN A 302 12.51 -0.94 0.38
CA GLN A 302 12.09 -2.23 -0.15
C GLN A 302 12.37 -2.36 -1.66
N SER A 303 11.85 -1.45 -2.45
CA SER A 303 12.02 -1.46 -3.91
C SER A 303 13.47 -1.14 -4.31
N ILE A 304 14.13 -0.22 -3.60
CA ILE A 304 15.50 0.18 -3.88
C ILE A 304 16.45 -1.01 -3.66
N ILE A 305 16.34 -1.73 -2.55
CA ILE A 305 17.16 -2.91 -2.26
C ILE A 305 16.98 -3.96 -3.35
N ILE A 306 15.75 -4.29 -3.73
CA ILE A 306 15.49 -5.27 -4.79
C ILE A 306 16.08 -4.82 -6.13
N ILE A 307 15.89 -3.56 -6.53
CA ILE A 307 16.40 -3.03 -7.80
C ILE A 307 17.93 -3.04 -7.84
N THR A 308 18.59 -2.71 -6.74
CA THR A 308 20.04 -2.58 -6.67
C THR A 308 20.74 -3.93 -6.47
N SER A 309 20.09 -4.91 -5.84
CA SER A 309 20.60 -6.28 -5.66
C SER A 309 20.32 -7.20 -6.85
N THR A 310 19.54 -6.76 -7.85
CA THR A 310 19.11 -7.64 -8.95
C THR A 310 19.68 -7.17 -10.29
N PRO A 311 20.32 -8.09 -11.08
CA PRO A 311 20.77 -7.80 -12.44
C PRO A 311 19.62 -7.27 -13.33
N ALA A 312 19.93 -6.33 -14.23
CA ALA A 312 18.92 -5.67 -15.06
C ALA A 312 18.05 -6.65 -15.88
N ALA A 313 18.65 -7.75 -16.38
CA ALA A 313 17.97 -8.75 -17.21
C ALA A 313 16.81 -9.47 -16.52
N ILE A 314 16.82 -9.62 -15.18
CA ILE A 314 15.83 -10.38 -14.43
C ILE A 314 15.09 -9.51 -13.40
N ARG A 315 15.41 -8.22 -13.34
CA ARG A 315 14.86 -7.25 -12.37
C ARG A 315 13.32 -7.22 -12.37
N GLY A 316 12.72 -7.24 -13.55
CA GLY A 316 11.26 -7.27 -13.68
C GLY A 316 10.62 -8.51 -13.04
N ARG A 317 11.27 -9.67 -13.14
CA ARG A 317 10.79 -10.94 -12.56
C ARG A 317 10.88 -10.91 -11.03
N VAL A 318 11.98 -10.39 -10.47
CA VAL A 318 12.16 -10.26 -9.01
C VAL A 318 11.21 -9.20 -8.44
N LEU A 319 10.96 -8.10 -9.15
CA LEU A 319 9.94 -7.12 -8.77
C LEU A 319 8.53 -7.72 -8.83
N GLY A 320 8.27 -8.66 -9.74
CA GLY A 320 7.03 -9.44 -9.77
C GLY A 320 6.86 -10.30 -8.51
N VAL A 321 7.95 -10.94 -8.03
CA VAL A 321 7.94 -11.66 -6.74
C VAL A 321 7.65 -10.70 -5.59
N LEU A 322 8.30 -9.52 -5.56
CA LEU A 322 8.02 -8.49 -4.56
C LEU A 322 6.55 -8.08 -4.55
N ALA A 323 5.97 -7.84 -5.72
CA ALA A 323 4.54 -7.49 -5.84
C ALA A 323 3.62 -8.61 -5.30
N ALA A 324 3.96 -9.88 -5.56
CA ALA A 324 3.23 -11.01 -4.99
C ALA A 324 3.33 -11.06 -3.46
N MET A 325 4.49 -10.73 -2.88
CA MET A 325 4.68 -10.67 -1.42
C MET A 325 3.89 -9.50 -0.79
N ILE A 326 3.84 -8.35 -1.45
CA ILE A 326 2.97 -7.22 -1.03
C ILE A 326 1.50 -7.64 -1.10
N GLY A 327 1.11 -8.43 -2.11
CA GLY A 327 -0.23 -8.99 -2.29
C GLY A 327 -0.71 -9.93 -1.17
N THR A 328 0.11 -10.24 -0.15
CA THR A 328 -0.31 -11.03 1.02
C THR A 328 -1.12 -10.23 2.05
N GLY A 329 -1.19 -8.91 1.92
CA GLY A 329 -1.92 -8.03 2.85
C GLY A 329 -3.36 -8.44 3.18
N PRO A 330 -4.19 -8.88 2.22
CA PRO A 330 -5.55 -9.36 2.47
C PRO A 330 -5.64 -10.46 3.53
N PHE A 331 -4.67 -11.39 3.58
CA PHE A 331 -4.65 -12.44 4.61
C PHE A 331 -4.47 -11.85 6.01
N GLY A 332 -3.63 -10.82 6.14
CA GLY A 332 -3.48 -10.08 7.40
C GLY A 332 -4.76 -9.38 7.84
N ALA A 333 -5.50 -8.78 6.89
CA ALA A 333 -6.79 -8.17 7.17
C ALA A 333 -7.81 -9.19 7.73
N LEU A 334 -7.88 -10.39 7.16
CA LEU A 334 -8.73 -11.47 7.68
C LEU A 334 -8.29 -11.91 9.09
N ILE A 335 -6.99 -12.12 9.30
CA ILE A 335 -6.44 -12.55 10.60
C ILE A 335 -6.80 -11.52 11.68
N VAL A 336 -6.54 -10.23 11.45
CA VAL A 336 -6.85 -9.19 12.44
C VAL A 336 -8.35 -9.09 12.72
N GLY A 337 -9.20 -9.25 11.70
CA GLY A 337 -10.66 -9.25 11.85
C GLY A 337 -11.17 -10.38 12.72
N VAL A 338 -10.69 -11.61 12.47
CA VAL A 338 -11.05 -12.80 13.28
C VAL A 338 -10.58 -12.66 14.73
N LEU A 339 -9.34 -12.20 14.94
CA LEU A 339 -8.79 -11.98 16.28
C LEU A 339 -9.54 -10.86 17.02
N ALA A 340 -9.92 -9.79 16.33
CA ALA A 340 -10.63 -8.67 16.93
C ALA A 340 -12.02 -9.06 17.46
N VAL A 341 -12.72 -9.97 16.77
CA VAL A 341 -14.00 -10.51 17.25
C VAL A 341 -13.83 -11.39 18.49
N ARG A 342 -12.75 -12.16 18.58
CA ARG A 342 -12.54 -13.08 19.71
C ARG A 342 -12.02 -12.40 20.98
N TRP A 343 -11.24 -11.34 20.81
CA TRP A 343 -10.60 -10.61 21.92
C TRP A 343 -11.06 -9.18 22.01
N SER A 344 -10.42 -8.30 21.23
CA SER A 344 -10.75 -6.90 20.98
C SER A 344 -9.88 -6.41 19.84
N ALA A 345 -10.23 -5.28 19.21
CA ALA A 345 -9.43 -4.68 18.15
C ALA A 345 -8.01 -4.35 18.65
N SER A 346 -7.89 -3.77 19.85
CA SER A 346 -6.58 -3.44 20.46
C SER A 346 -5.74 -4.69 20.73
N SER A 347 -6.31 -5.74 21.32
CA SER A 347 -5.59 -7.00 21.63
C SER A 347 -5.19 -7.74 20.35
N ALA A 348 -6.03 -7.72 19.31
CA ALA A 348 -5.71 -8.31 18.01
C ALA A 348 -4.51 -7.61 17.36
N VAL A 349 -4.51 -6.28 17.33
CA VAL A 349 -3.38 -5.50 16.81
C VAL A 349 -2.12 -5.71 17.64
N THR A 350 -2.23 -5.78 18.97
CA THR A 350 -1.12 -6.10 19.89
C THR A 350 -0.49 -7.45 19.54
N ALA A 351 -1.30 -8.50 19.41
CA ALA A 351 -0.82 -9.85 19.08
C ALA A 351 -0.12 -9.88 17.71
N MET A 352 -0.71 -9.22 16.71
CA MET A 352 -0.11 -9.13 15.39
C MET A 352 1.20 -8.33 15.40
N ALA A 353 1.27 -7.21 16.11
CA ALA A 353 2.49 -6.41 16.23
C ALA A 353 3.63 -7.21 16.90
N ILE A 354 3.35 -7.94 17.98
CA ILE A 354 4.32 -8.79 18.66
C ILE A 354 4.78 -9.93 17.73
N THR A 355 3.86 -10.61 17.06
CA THR A 355 4.20 -11.66 16.09
C THR A 355 5.05 -11.10 14.96
N GLY A 356 4.68 -9.93 14.41
CA GLY A 356 5.45 -9.23 13.39
C GLY A 356 6.86 -8.87 13.86
N LEU A 357 7.01 -8.39 15.11
CA LEU A 357 8.33 -8.09 15.70
C LEU A 357 9.20 -9.35 15.76
N VAL A 358 8.67 -10.46 16.28
CA VAL A 358 9.40 -11.74 16.37
C VAL A 358 9.83 -12.20 14.96
N LEU A 359 8.90 -12.21 13.99
CA LEU A 359 9.16 -12.65 12.62
C LEU A 359 10.09 -11.68 11.85
N THR A 360 10.22 -10.43 12.28
CA THR A 360 11.17 -9.47 11.69
C THR A 360 12.55 -9.59 12.35
N ILE A 361 12.62 -9.78 13.67
CA ILE A 361 13.88 -9.93 14.41
C ILE A 361 14.56 -11.27 14.03
N LEU A 362 13.80 -12.35 13.85
CA LEU A 362 14.34 -13.67 13.57
C LEU A 362 15.28 -13.72 12.36
N PRO A 363 14.90 -13.28 11.14
CA PRO A 363 15.80 -13.26 10.00
C PRO A 363 16.99 -12.31 10.18
N LEU A 364 16.84 -11.20 10.91
CA LEU A 364 17.93 -10.28 11.22
C LEU A 364 18.94 -10.87 12.20
N ALA A 365 18.48 -11.67 13.15
CA ALA A 365 19.33 -12.40 14.09
C ALA A 365 20.08 -13.58 13.43
N ILE A 366 19.41 -14.32 12.53
CA ILE A 366 20.02 -15.43 11.77
C ILE A 366 21.07 -14.90 10.78
N TRP A 367 20.82 -13.75 10.17
CA TRP A 367 21.72 -13.13 9.18
C TRP A 367 22.10 -11.68 9.56
N PRO A 368 22.90 -11.46 10.58
CA PRO A 368 23.31 -10.12 11.02
C PRO A 368 24.15 -9.38 9.97
N ALA A 369 24.74 -10.11 9.03
CA ALA A 369 25.41 -9.55 7.85
C ALA A 369 24.48 -8.70 6.97
N TYR A 370 23.15 -8.92 7.02
CA TYR A 370 22.17 -8.08 6.32
C TYR A 370 22.28 -6.60 6.72
N LEU A 371 22.48 -6.31 7.99
CA LEU A 371 22.63 -4.95 8.50
C LEU A 371 23.97 -4.30 8.10
N ARG A 372 24.97 -5.10 7.74
CA ARG A 372 26.30 -4.63 7.32
C ARG A 372 26.46 -4.59 5.80
N SER A 373 25.54 -5.20 5.05
CA SER A 373 25.61 -5.24 3.61
C SER A 373 25.40 -3.83 3.03
N SER A 374 26.45 -3.34 2.37
CA SER A 374 26.35 -2.19 1.48
C SER A 374 25.87 -2.69 0.12
N VAL A 375 24.66 -2.32 -0.27
CA VAL A 375 24.18 -2.61 -1.62
C VAL A 375 24.96 -1.71 -2.57
N ARG A 376 25.97 -2.26 -3.24
CA ARG A 376 26.75 -1.52 -4.24
C ARG A 376 26.05 -1.62 -5.59
N PRO A 377 25.71 -0.49 -6.23
CA PRO A 377 25.21 -0.53 -7.61
C PRO A 377 26.30 -1.10 -8.53
N GLY A 378 26.08 -2.28 -9.10
CA GLY A 378 26.87 -2.78 -10.23
C GLY A 378 27.87 -3.92 -10.01
N GLU A 379 28.05 -4.47 -8.79
CA GLU A 379 29.03 -5.56 -8.56
C GLU A 379 28.42 -6.97 -8.44
N SER A 380 27.29 -7.25 -9.07
CA SER A 380 26.80 -8.62 -9.20
C SER A 380 27.18 -9.18 -10.57
N ALA A 381 28.24 -9.99 -10.63
CA ALA A 381 28.64 -10.94 -11.68
C ALA A 381 30.02 -10.75 -12.34
N THR A 382 30.99 -10.07 -11.72
CA THR A 382 32.39 -10.10 -12.27
C THR A 382 33.39 -10.74 -11.30
N GLY A 383 32.99 -11.30 -10.18
CA GLY A 383 33.87 -11.85 -9.14
C GLY A 383 34.15 -13.37 -9.21
N LEU A 384 33.74 -14.09 -10.26
CA LEU A 384 33.95 -15.55 -10.34
C LEU A 384 34.69 -16.05 -11.60
N VAL A 385 35.39 -15.18 -12.33
CA VAL A 385 36.11 -15.62 -13.57
C VAL A 385 37.60 -15.27 -13.57
N THR A 386 38.20 -14.81 -12.50
CA THR A 386 39.66 -14.52 -12.49
C THR A 386 40.42 -15.08 -11.29
N GLU A 387 40.18 -16.35 -10.91
CA GLU A 387 41.13 -17.13 -10.09
C GLU A 387 41.32 -18.54 -10.66
N GLY A 388 41.62 -18.66 -11.93
CA GLY A 388 41.88 -19.92 -12.60
C GLY A 388 42.98 -19.86 -13.65
N GLU A 389 43.74 -18.78 -13.72
CA GLU A 389 44.95 -18.72 -14.59
C GLU A 389 46.01 -17.83 -13.94
N ARG A 390 46.77 -18.41 -12.98
CA ARG A 390 48.18 -18.14 -12.73
C ARG A 390 48.81 -19.31 -11.96
#